data_2a1d2cd880340cd0c67420f738ad9fe7
#
_entry.id   2a1d2cd880340cd0c67420f738ad9fe7
#
_cell.length_a   1.000
_cell.length_b   1.000
_cell.length_c   1.000
_cell.angle_alpha   90.00
_cell.angle_beta   90.00
_cell.angle_gamma   90.00
#
_symmetry.space_group_name_H-M   'P 1'
#
loop_
_entity.id
_entity.type
_entity.pdbx_description
1 polymer ?
#
loop_
_entity_poly.entity_id
_entity_poly.type
_entity_poly.pdbx_seq_one_letter_code
_entity_poly.pdbx_strand_id
1 'polypeptide(L)'
;EPIAEVAADIFYTQLFKYDPSLKKLFKSDIKSQGKKLMAALKLAVSSLDNLEKLVPVLEKMAITHVQYGVKVEDYTPVGNALLFALKQGLGEEFTPQLRQAWIDTYQIMATVMRQAAYPSYNPDTYQNNKYYNRAA
;
A
#
# COMPACT_ATOMS: atom_id res chain seq x y z
N GLU A 1 5.99 15.21 -10.60
CA GLU A 1 5.14 15.07 -11.77
C GLU A 1 3.67 15.27 -11.44
N PRO A 2 2.93 15.99 -12.29
CA PRO A 2 1.50 16.23 -12.04
C PRO A 2 0.68 14.94 -11.95
N ILE A 3 1.01 13.92 -12.77
CA ILE A 3 0.29 12.64 -12.74
C ILE A 3 0.50 11.94 -11.40
N ALA A 4 1.71 11.98 -10.88
CA ALA A 4 2.00 11.35 -9.59
C ALA A 4 1.23 12.02 -8.46
N GLU A 5 1.13 13.36 -8.49
CA GLU A 5 0.37 14.09 -7.48
C GLU A 5 -1.12 13.76 -7.55
N VAL A 6 -1.67 13.67 -8.75
CA VAL A 6 -3.08 13.32 -8.95
C VAL A 6 -3.34 11.89 -8.43
N ALA A 7 -2.45 10.96 -8.75
CA ALA A 7 -2.60 9.58 -8.29
C ALA A 7 -2.55 9.49 -6.78
N ALA A 8 -1.66 10.24 -6.14
CA ALA A 8 -1.56 10.27 -4.69
C ALA A 8 -2.83 10.86 -4.06
N ASP A 9 -3.38 11.92 -4.64
CA ASP A 9 -4.62 12.52 -4.14
C ASP A 9 -5.78 11.53 -4.22
N ILE A 10 -5.89 10.82 -5.33
CA ILE A 10 -6.94 9.79 -5.50
C ILE A 10 -6.76 8.70 -4.45
N PHE A 11 -5.54 8.26 -4.25
CA PHE A 11 -5.22 7.22 -3.27
C PHE A 11 -5.66 7.63 -1.86
N TYR A 12 -5.24 8.80 -1.39
CA TYR A 12 -5.57 9.22 -0.03
C TYR A 12 -7.04 9.51 0.15
N THR A 13 -7.69 10.09 -0.85
CA THR A 13 -9.13 10.34 -0.80
C THR A 13 -9.88 9.02 -0.62
N GLN A 14 -9.52 8.00 -1.40
CA GLN A 14 -10.19 6.71 -1.31
C GLN A 14 -9.82 5.96 -0.03
N LEU A 15 -8.57 6.05 0.40
CA LEU A 15 -8.14 5.42 1.64
C LEU A 15 -8.97 5.90 2.83
N PHE A 16 -9.19 7.21 2.92
CA PHE A 16 -9.94 7.79 4.03
C PHE A 16 -11.45 7.53 3.92
N LYS A 17 -11.94 7.20 2.73
CA LYS A 17 -13.31 6.71 2.55
C LYS A 17 -13.45 5.28 3.06
N TYR A 18 -12.46 4.43 2.76
CA TYR A 18 -12.47 3.05 3.23
C TYR A 18 -12.33 2.98 4.75
N ASP A 19 -11.45 3.80 5.31
CA ASP A 19 -11.19 3.77 6.74
C ASP A 19 -10.85 5.18 7.25
N PRO A 20 -11.86 5.95 7.67
CA PRO A 20 -11.63 7.30 8.19
C PRO A 20 -10.69 7.36 9.39
N SER A 21 -10.59 6.27 10.16
CA SER A 21 -9.72 6.25 11.33
C SER A 21 -8.24 6.38 10.97
N LEU A 22 -7.86 6.07 9.73
CA LEU A 22 -6.49 6.17 9.29
C LEU A 22 -6.02 7.60 9.08
N LYS A 23 -6.95 8.54 8.93
CA LYS A 23 -6.60 9.93 8.70
C LYS A 23 -5.73 10.50 9.80
N LYS A 24 -5.95 10.09 11.03
CA LYS A 24 -5.19 10.58 12.18
C LYS A 24 -3.72 10.11 12.18
N LEU A 25 -3.38 9.10 11.39
CA LEU A 25 -2.00 8.61 11.28
C LEU A 25 -1.15 9.54 10.42
N PHE A 26 -1.78 10.36 9.60
CA PHE A 26 -1.09 11.28 8.68
C PHE A 26 -0.97 12.65 9.32
N LYS A 27 0.01 12.78 10.21
CA LYS A 27 0.24 14.00 10.96
C LYS A 27 1.03 15.05 10.17
N SER A 28 1.71 14.61 9.13
CA SER A 28 2.50 15.49 8.29
C SER A 28 1.77 15.79 6.98
N ASP A 29 2.39 16.59 6.13
CA ASP A 29 1.84 17.02 4.87
C ASP A 29 1.53 15.83 3.96
N ILE A 30 0.28 15.74 3.51
CA ILE A 30 -0.19 14.69 2.59
C ILE A 30 0.61 14.70 1.29
N LYS A 31 0.99 15.88 0.79
CA LYS A 31 1.81 15.99 -0.42
C LYS A 31 3.16 15.30 -0.23
N SER A 32 3.79 15.52 0.91
CA SER A 32 5.07 14.90 1.23
C SER A 32 4.93 13.39 1.32
N GLN A 33 3.86 12.90 1.96
CA GLN A 33 3.59 11.47 2.05
C GLN A 33 3.31 10.86 0.67
N GLY A 34 2.62 11.60 -0.19
CA GLY A 34 2.36 11.15 -1.56
C GLY A 34 3.64 10.95 -2.36
N LYS A 35 4.61 11.83 -2.20
CA LYS A 35 5.91 11.69 -2.85
C LYS A 35 6.63 10.43 -2.37
N LYS A 36 6.57 10.16 -1.08
CA LYS A 36 7.19 8.95 -0.50
C LYS A 36 6.51 7.69 -1.02
N LEU A 37 5.18 7.70 -1.12
CA LEU A 37 4.44 6.58 -1.66
C LEU A 37 4.84 6.31 -3.11
N MET A 38 4.86 7.34 -3.93
CA MET A 38 5.22 7.18 -5.35
C MET A 38 6.66 6.70 -5.51
N ALA A 39 7.58 7.18 -4.67
CA ALA A 39 8.96 6.72 -4.68
C ALA A 39 9.06 5.22 -4.31
N ALA A 40 8.29 4.79 -3.32
CA ALA A 40 8.27 3.38 -2.91
C ALA A 40 7.71 2.49 -4.01
N LEU A 41 6.65 2.93 -4.68
CA LEU A 41 6.07 2.16 -5.79
C LEU A 41 7.04 2.07 -6.98
N LYS A 42 7.74 3.16 -7.28
CA LYS A 42 8.73 3.16 -8.33
C LYS A 42 9.86 2.19 -8.02
N LEU A 43 10.32 2.17 -6.78
CA LEU A 43 11.35 1.23 -6.34
C LEU A 43 10.86 -0.20 -6.47
N ALA A 44 9.62 -0.49 -6.07
CA ALA A 44 9.05 -1.82 -6.18
C ALA A 44 9.00 -2.28 -7.63
N VAL A 45 8.54 -1.42 -8.54
CA VAL A 45 8.46 -1.76 -9.97
C VAL A 45 9.85 -2.01 -10.54
N SER A 46 10.84 -1.20 -10.19
CA SER A 46 12.20 -1.37 -10.70
C SER A 46 12.91 -2.59 -10.11
N SER A 47 12.38 -3.17 -9.05
CA SER A 47 12.98 -4.34 -8.36
C SER A 47 12.20 -5.63 -8.60
N LEU A 48 11.26 -5.65 -9.56
CA LEU A 48 10.43 -6.83 -9.80
C LEU A 48 11.24 -8.07 -10.21
N ASP A 49 12.37 -7.86 -10.87
CA ASP A 49 13.26 -8.94 -11.27
C ASP A 49 14.14 -9.45 -10.13
N ASN A 50 14.19 -8.72 -9.02
CA ASN A 50 14.99 -9.13 -7.86
C ASN A 50 14.36 -8.58 -6.58
N LEU A 51 13.27 -9.23 -6.14
CA LEU A 51 12.55 -8.82 -4.96
C LEU A 51 13.35 -8.96 -3.67
N GLU A 52 14.39 -9.80 -3.67
CA GLU A 52 15.24 -9.96 -2.49
C GLU A 52 15.95 -8.67 -2.11
N LYS A 53 16.30 -7.85 -3.10
CA LYS A 53 16.90 -6.53 -2.83
C LYS A 53 15.95 -5.60 -2.10
N LEU A 54 14.66 -5.81 -2.31
CA LEU A 54 13.63 -4.97 -1.72
C LEU A 54 13.36 -5.31 -0.26
N VAL A 55 13.63 -6.55 0.16
CA VAL A 55 13.28 -7.01 1.50
C VAL A 55 13.85 -6.12 2.60
N PRO A 56 15.16 -5.78 2.62
CA PRO A 56 15.67 -4.91 3.70
C PRO A 56 15.00 -3.53 3.72
N VAL A 57 14.67 -2.98 2.56
CA VAL A 57 13.99 -1.69 2.45
C VAL A 57 12.59 -1.79 3.04
N LEU A 58 11.86 -2.85 2.69
CA LEU A 58 10.51 -3.06 3.21
C LEU A 58 10.51 -3.29 4.72
N GLU A 59 11.49 -4.03 5.23
CA GLU A 59 11.59 -4.27 6.67
C GLU A 59 11.81 -2.97 7.43
N LYS A 60 12.67 -2.11 6.94
CA LYS A 60 12.90 -0.80 7.54
C LYS A 60 11.66 0.08 7.47
N MET A 61 10.97 0.08 6.35
CA MET A 61 9.73 0.83 6.19
C MET A 61 8.66 0.35 7.16
N ALA A 62 8.58 -0.97 7.38
CA ALA A 62 7.59 -1.55 8.28
C ALA A 62 7.79 -1.04 9.71
N ILE A 63 9.02 -1.00 10.17
CA ILE A 63 9.34 -0.50 11.51
C ILE A 63 8.94 0.97 11.64
N THR A 64 9.23 1.77 10.61
CA THR A 64 8.84 3.18 10.59
C THR A 64 7.32 3.33 10.64
N HIS A 65 6.59 2.47 9.90
CA HIS A 65 5.13 2.51 9.90
C HIS A 65 4.54 2.21 11.28
N VAL A 66 5.13 1.25 12.01
CA VAL A 66 4.70 0.95 13.38
C VAL A 66 4.86 2.18 14.28
N GLN A 67 5.94 2.91 14.11
CA GLN A 67 6.19 4.12 14.90
C GLN A 67 5.13 5.19 14.63
N TYR A 68 4.53 5.19 13.44
CA TYR A 68 3.44 6.12 13.10
C TYR A 68 2.07 5.63 13.60
N GLY A 69 1.99 4.42 14.13
CA GLY A 69 0.74 3.88 14.63
C GLY A 69 0.00 2.96 13.66
N VAL A 70 0.64 2.56 12.58
CA VAL A 70 0.05 1.63 11.61
C VAL A 70 -0.08 0.25 12.24
N LYS A 71 -1.26 -0.36 12.08
CA LYS A 71 -1.56 -1.70 12.60
C LYS A 71 -1.48 -2.74 11.50
N VAL A 72 -1.38 -4.00 11.89
CA VAL A 72 -1.25 -5.12 10.95
C VAL A 72 -2.40 -5.16 9.94
N GLU A 73 -3.62 -4.85 10.38
CA GLU A 73 -4.80 -4.87 9.52
C GLU A 73 -4.89 -3.66 8.59
N ASP A 74 -4.11 -2.62 8.82
CA ASP A 74 -4.21 -1.38 8.03
C ASP A 74 -3.65 -1.55 6.61
N TYR A 75 -2.85 -2.59 6.37
CA TYR A 75 -2.33 -2.86 5.02
C TYR A 75 -3.42 -3.21 4.02
N THR A 76 -4.55 -3.72 4.47
CA THR A 76 -5.66 -4.08 3.58
C THR A 76 -6.33 -2.86 2.95
N PRO A 77 -6.78 -1.84 3.71
CA PRO A 77 -7.36 -0.66 3.07
C PRO A 77 -6.35 0.08 2.20
N VAL A 78 -5.08 0.08 2.59
CA VAL A 78 -4.04 0.71 1.79
C VAL A 78 -3.92 0.02 0.43
N GLY A 79 -3.90 -1.31 0.40
CA GLY A 79 -3.83 -2.05 -0.86
C GLY A 79 -5.05 -1.82 -1.74
N ASN A 80 -6.24 -1.81 -1.13
CA ASN A 80 -7.48 -1.56 -1.88
C ASN A 80 -7.51 -0.15 -2.46
N ALA A 81 -7.06 0.84 -1.70
CA ALA A 81 -6.99 2.23 -2.18
C ALA A 81 -5.97 2.37 -3.31
N LEU A 82 -4.85 1.64 -3.22
CA LEU A 82 -3.84 1.64 -4.28
C LEU A 82 -4.41 1.11 -5.58
N LEU A 83 -5.12 -0.03 -5.53
CA LEU A 83 -5.75 -0.60 -6.72
C LEU A 83 -6.78 0.35 -7.32
N PHE A 84 -7.54 1.02 -6.47
CA PHE A 84 -8.51 2.02 -6.93
C PHE A 84 -7.81 3.15 -7.67
N ALA A 85 -6.73 3.68 -7.11
CA ALA A 85 -5.98 4.78 -7.73
C ALA A 85 -5.37 4.36 -9.07
N LEU A 86 -4.85 3.14 -9.15
CA LEU A 86 -4.30 2.62 -10.41
C LEU A 86 -5.37 2.50 -11.48
N LYS A 87 -6.56 2.02 -11.11
CA LYS A 87 -7.67 1.90 -12.04
C LYS A 87 -8.10 3.28 -12.56
N GLN A 88 -8.18 4.25 -11.69
CA GLN A 88 -8.57 5.61 -12.08
C GLN A 88 -7.53 6.25 -13.00
N GLY A 89 -6.25 6.02 -12.72
CA GLY A 89 -5.17 6.63 -13.50
C GLY A 89 -4.92 5.95 -14.83
N LEU A 90 -5.05 4.64 -14.90
CA LEU A 90 -4.74 3.87 -16.10
C LEU A 90 -5.95 3.56 -16.96
N GLY A 91 -7.18 3.60 -16.39
CA GLY A 91 -8.40 3.32 -17.14
C GLY A 91 -8.37 1.93 -17.76
N GLU A 92 -8.59 1.87 -19.07
CA GLU A 92 -8.64 0.60 -19.79
C GLU A 92 -7.29 -0.11 -19.84
N GLU A 93 -6.20 0.61 -19.65
CA GLU A 93 -4.87 0.00 -19.60
C GLU A 93 -4.69 -0.84 -18.33
N PHE A 94 -5.52 -0.63 -17.32
CA PHE A 94 -5.51 -1.44 -16.12
C PHE A 94 -6.30 -2.73 -16.37
N THR A 95 -5.69 -3.62 -17.13
CA THR A 95 -6.31 -4.90 -17.52
C THR A 95 -6.42 -5.83 -16.32
N PRO A 96 -7.25 -6.90 -16.40
CA PRO A 96 -7.30 -7.91 -15.34
C PRO A 96 -5.93 -8.52 -15.03
N GLN A 97 -5.11 -8.73 -16.05
CA GLN A 97 -3.77 -9.28 -15.89
C GLN A 97 -2.87 -8.31 -15.11
N LEU A 98 -2.92 -7.02 -15.45
CA LEU A 98 -2.12 -6.02 -14.76
C LEU A 98 -2.59 -5.84 -13.31
N ARG A 99 -3.91 -5.85 -13.12
CA ARG A 99 -4.49 -5.77 -11.77
C ARG A 99 -4.01 -6.92 -10.90
N GLN A 100 -4.01 -8.15 -11.44
CA GLN A 100 -3.57 -9.32 -10.68
C GLN A 100 -2.07 -9.22 -10.36
N ALA A 101 -1.26 -8.72 -11.27
CA ALA A 101 0.16 -8.53 -11.04
C ALA A 101 0.40 -7.55 -9.88
N TRP A 102 -0.38 -6.46 -9.80
CA TRP A 102 -0.27 -5.52 -8.69
C TRP A 102 -0.75 -6.13 -7.37
N ILE A 103 -1.82 -6.93 -7.41
CA ILE A 103 -2.29 -7.63 -6.21
C ILE A 103 -1.19 -8.54 -5.66
N ASP A 104 -0.60 -9.35 -6.54
CA ASP A 104 0.44 -10.30 -6.14
C ASP A 104 1.67 -9.57 -5.58
N THR A 105 2.09 -8.50 -6.24
CA THR A 105 3.24 -7.70 -5.80
C THR A 105 2.96 -7.06 -4.44
N TYR A 106 1.79 -6.47 -4.29
CA TYR A 106 1.43 -5.82 -3.02
C TYR A 106 1.34 -6.84 -1.89
N GLN A 107 0.80 -8.01 -2.14
CA GLN A 107 0.70 -9.05 -1.11
C GLN A 107 2.08 -9.50 -0.63
N ILE A 108 3.04 -9.64 -1.54
CA ILE A 108 4.42 -9.97 -1.17
C ILE A 108 4.99 -8.87 -0.27
N MET A 109 4.82 -7.62 -0.67
CA MET A 109 5.35 -6.49 0.10
C MET A 109 4.70 -6.41 1.48
N ALA A 110 3.37 -6.55 1.54
CA ALA A 110 2.65 -6.48 2.80
C ALA A 110 3.04 -7.62 3.74
N THR A 111 3.22 -8.82 3.21
CA THR A 111 3.64 -9.96 4.01
C THR A 111 5.01 -9.73 4.62
N VAL A 112 5.97 -9.27 3.83
CA VAL A 112 7.31 -8.95 4.33
C VAL A 112 7.24 -7.90 5.44
N MET A 113 6.46 -6.84 5.21
CA MET A 113 6.35 -5.76 6.19
C MET A 113 5.65 -6.22 7.47
N ARG A 114 4.58 -7.01 7.35
CA ARG A 114 3.88 -7.55 8.52
C ARG A 114 4.79 -8.46 9.33
N GLN A 115 5.53 -9.33 8.67
CA GLN A 115 6.45 -10.24 9.37
C GLN A 115 7.56 -9.48 10.11
N ALA A 116 8.06 -8.41 9.50
CA ALA A 116 9.15 -7.63 10.11
C ALA A 116 8.70 -6.83 11.33
N ALA A 117 7.46 -6.30 11.30
CA ALA A 117 7.00 -5.33 12.29
C ALA A 117 6.10 -5.90 13.36
N TYR A 118 5.46 -7.05 13.12
CA TYR A 118 4.47 -7.61 14.04
C TYR A 118 4.84 -9.05 14.41
N PRO A 119 5.51 -9.24 15.58
CA PRO A 119 6.04 -10.56 15.94
C PRO A 119 5.01 -11.68 16.01
N SER A 120 3.76 -11.34 16.32
CA SER A 120 2.68 -12.34 16.42
C SER A 120 2.04 -12.68 15.07
N TYR A 121 2.44 -11.99 14.00
CA TYR A 121 1.86 -12.22 12.68
C TYR A 121 2.33 -13.55 12.10
N ASN A 122 1.38 -14.36 11.63
CA ASN A 122 1.65 -15.59 10.91
C ASN A 122 0.81 -15.57 9.64
N PRO A 123 1.43 -15.55 8.44
CA PRO A 123 0.67 -15.45 7.19
C PRO A 123 -0.28 -16.63 6.97
N ASP A 124 0.03 -17.78 7.52
CA ASP A 124 -0.80 -18.98 7.33
C ASP A 124 -2.10 -18.95 8.15
N THR A 125 -2.11 -18.22 9.25
CA THR A 125 -3.26 -18.15 10.15
C THR A 125 -3.89 -16.78 10.24
N TYR A 126 -3.27 -15.77 9.65
CA TYR A 126 -3.76 -14.41 9.73
C TYR A 126 -5.14 -14.26 9.10
N GLN A 127 -6.06 -13.65 9.84
CA GLN A 127 -7.38 -13.32 9.34
C GLN A 127 -7.52 -11.80 9.26
N ASN A 128 -7.99 -11.34 8.11
CA ASN A 128 -8.17 -9.93 7.89
C ASN A 128 -9.46 -9.48 8.60
N ASN A 129 -9.30 -8.58 9.56
CA ASN A 129 -10.42 -8.07 10.36
C ASN A 129 -11.06 -6.82 9.76
N LYS A 130 -10.49 -6.26 8.70
CA LYS A 130 -11.03 -5.10 8.02
C LYS A 130 -11.57 -5.49 6.66
N TYR A 131 -12.86 -5.28 6.46
CA TYR A 131 -13.52 -5.57 5.20
C TYR A 131 -13.99 -4.27 4.58
N TYR A 132 -13.51 -4.00 3.38
CA TYR A 132 -13.85 -2.79 2.67
C TYR A 132 -14.64 -3.13 1.44
N ASN A 133 -15.50 -2.21 1.02
CA ASN A 133 -16.34 -2.45 -0.13
C ASN A 133 -15.49 -2.58 -1.38
N ARG A 134 -15.39 -3.79 -1.87
CA ARG A 134 -14.59 -4.09 -3.03
C ARG A 134 -15.31 -3.79 -4.34
N ALA A 135 -16.60 -3.62 -4.27
CA ALA A 135 -17.41 -3.25 -5.44
C ALA A 135 -17.37 -1.76 -5.71
N ALA A 136 -16.92 -0.99 -4.74
CA ALA A 136 -16.83 0.46 -4.92
C ALA A 136 -15.76 0.82 -5.93
#